data_c72a51be11027473c26d7db37d5ee523
#
_entry.id   c72a51be11027473c26d7db37d5ee523
#
_cell.length_a   1.000
_cell.length_b   1.000
_cell.length_c   1.000
_cell.angle_alpha   90.00
_cell.angle_beta   90.00
_cell.angle_gamma   90.00
#
_symmetry.space_group_name_H-M   'P 1'
#
loop_
_entity.id
_entity.type
_entity.pdbx_description
1 polymer ?
#
loop_
_entity_poly.entity_id
_entity_poly.type
_entity_poly.pdbx_seq_one_letter_code
_entity_poly.pdbx_strand_id
1 'polypeptide(L)'
;MLEAALVDYDAYDATGLAALVAIGDVSPDELLDAALERAMQCNDKLNAVVLLQEAKARDAIRRGLPEGPFRGVPFLLKDLGCEAVDFPSHNGSRLLANTVYPVDSAIYERIRDTGVVTFGRTTSPEGGVGPATESAVYGGPTRNPWNLDRTSGGSSGGSGAAVAAGIVPAAHGSDGGGSVRI
;
A
#
# COMPACT_ATOMS: atom_id res chain seq x y z
N MET A 1 16.58 -5.04 -22.93
CA MET A 1 15.74 -6.25 -22.99
C MET A 1 14.99 -6.38 -21.67
N LEU A 2 14.20 -5.36 -21.29
CA LEU A 2 13.42 -5.31 -20.05
C LEU A 2 11.92 -5.06 -20.32
N GLU A 3 11.48 -5.16 -21.58
CA GLU A 3 10.12 -4.77 -21.99
C GLU A 3 9.10 -5.91 -22.07
N ALA A 4 9.48 -7.15 -21.78
CA ALA A 4 8.59 -8.28 -22.07
C ALA A 4 7.97 -8.98 -20.83
N ALA A 5 8.40 -8.68 -19.61
CA ALA A 5 8.04 -9.51 -18.44
C ALA A 5 6.89 -8.97 -17.57
N LEU A 6 6.44 -7.74 -17.73
CA LEU A 6 5.43 -7.14 -16.84
C LEU A 6 4.15 -6.67 -17.55
N VAL A 7 3.86 -7.22 -18.72
CA VAL A 7 2.67 -6.86 -19.50
C VAL A 7 1.36 -7.20 -18.81
N ASP A 8 1.36 -8.11 -17.83
CA ASP A 8 0.16 -8.66 -17.21
C ASP A 8 0.09 -8.55 -15.67
N TYR A 9 0.76 -7.56 -15.05
CA TYR A 9 0.65 -7.35 -13.59
C TYR A 9 -0.81 -7.27 -13.13
N ASP A 10 -1.69 -6.64 -13.92
CA ASP A 10 -3.12 -6.49 -13.66
C ASP A 10 -3.94 -7.77 -13.85
N ALA A 11 -3.39 -8.76 -14.52
CA ALA A 11 -4.08 -10.03 -14.75
C ALA A 11 -4.04 -10.97 -13.55
N TYR A 12 -3.20 -10.66 -12.54
CA TYR A 12 -2.97 -11.51 -11.37
C TYR A 12 -3.43 -10.82 -10.08
N ASP A 13 -4.06 -11.61 -9.22
CA ASP A 13 -4.25 -11.24 -7.82
C ASP A 13 -2.97 -11.51 -6.99
N ALA A 14 -3.02 -11.21 -5.69
CA ALA A 14 -1.88 -11.42 -4.80
C ALA A 14 -1.39 -12.89 -4.76
N THR A 15 -2.30 -13.84 -4.90
CA THR A 15 -1.97 -15.27 -4.91
C THR A 15 -1.25 -15.65 -6.21
N GLY A 16 -1.76 -15.14 -7.34
CA GLY A 16 -1.15 -15.36 -8.65
C GLY A 16 0.25 -14.76 -8.73
N LEU A 17 0.46 -13.52 -8.27
CA LEU A 17 1.78 -12.90 -8.23
C LEU A 17 2.76 -13.67 -7.32
N ALA A 18 2.31 -14.12 -6.14
CA ALA A 18 3.14 -14.94 -5.27
C ALA A 18 3.53 -16.28 -5.91
N ALA A 19 2.63 -16.88 -6.68
CA ALA A 19 2.92 -18.12 -7.42
C ALA A 19 3.98 -17.90 -8.52
N LEU A 20 3.93 -16.78 -9.26
CA LEU A 20 4.96 -16.41 -10.24
C LEU A 20 6.34 -16.23 -9.59
N VAL A 21 6.38 -15.58 -8.42
CA VAL A 21 7.63 -15.45 -7.64
C VAL A 21 8.14 -16.82 -7.19
N ALA A 22 7.27 -17.70 -6.72
CA ALA A 22 7.65 -19.02 -6.22
C ALA A 22 8.28 -19.91 -7.28
N ILE A 23 7.85 -19.80 -8.54
CA ILE A 23 8.40 -20.56 -9.67
C ILE A 23 9.57 -19.84 -10.37
N GLY A 24 9.86 -18.60 -9.96
CA GLY A 24 10.97 -17.79 -10.51
C GLY A 24 10.68 -17.12 -11.85
N ASP A 25 9.42 -17.04 -12.27
CA ASP A 25 9.02 -16.34 -13.49
C ASP A 25 9.12 -14.81 -13.35
N VAL A 26 8.96 -14.31 -12.13
CA VAL A 26 9.16 -12.90 -11.79
C VAL A 26 9.86 -12.77 -10.43
N SER A 27 10.70 -11.79 -10.27
CA SER A 27 11.35 -11.50 -9.00
C SER A 27 10.53 -10.52 -8.15
N PRO A 28 10.72 -10.51 -6.81
CA PRO A 28 10.11 -9.50 -5.95
C PRO A 28 10.50 -8.07 -6.31
N ASP A 29 11.72 -7.83 -6.83
CA ASP A 29 12.15 -6.51 -7.29
C ASP A 29 11.39 -6.05 -8.52
N GLU A 30 11.15 -6.93 -9.50
CA GLU A 30 10.34 -6.60 -10.69
C GLU A 30 8.89 -6.29 -10.33
N LEU A 31 8.29 -7.01 -9.38
CA LEU A 31 6.94 -6.68 -8.88
C LEU A 31 6.92 -5.34 -8.15
N LEU A 32 7.96 -5.04 -7.36
CA LEU A 32 8.08 -3.75 -6.69
C LEU A 32 8.23 -2.61 -7.71
N ASP A 33 9.04 -2.81 -8.77
CA ASP A 33 9.19 -1.82 -9.85
C ASP A 33 7.86 -1.53 -10.53
N ALA A 34 7.08 -2.55 -10.85
CA ALA A 34 5.74 -2.39 -11.42
C ALA A 34 4.81 -1.60 -10.50
N ALA A 35 4.78 -1.92 -9.22
CA ALA A 35 3.93 -1.22 -8.24
C ALA A 35 4.34 0.26 -8.08
N LEU A 36 5.65 0.55 -8.05
CA LEU A 36 6.18 1.92 -7.99
C LEU A 36 5.85 2.72 -9.26
N GLU A 37 6.02 2.11 -10.44
CA GLU A 37 5.67 2.75 -11.71
C GLU A 37 4.18 3.11 -11.76
N ARG A 38 3.29 2.20 -11.37
CA ARG A 38 1.85 2.44 -11.29
C ARG A 38 1.50 3.53 -10.29
N ALA A 39 2.15 3.52 -9.13
CA ALA A 39 1.97 4.60 -8.17
C ALA A 39 2.35 5.96 -8.78
N MET A 40 3.48 6.07 -9.49
CA MET A 40 3.89 7.30 -10.16
C MET A 40 2.92 7.74 -11.26
N GLN A 41 2.36 6.79 -12.02
CA GLN A 41 1.42 7.10 -13.11
C GLN A 41 0.06 7.58 -12.61
N CYS A 42 -0.41 7.08 -11.47
CA CYS A 42 -1.78 7.27 -11.00
C CYS A 42 -1.90 8.26 -9.83
N ASN A 43 -0.89 8.36 -8.97
CA ASN A 43 -1.05 9.00 -7.67
C ASN A 43 -1.28 10.51 -7.74
N ASP A 44 -0.74 11.20 -8.73
CA ASP A 44 -0.97 12.64 -8.93
C ASP A 44 -2.47 12.98 -9.08
N LYS A 45 -3.25 12.04 -9.66
CA LYS A 45 -4.70 12.21 -9.84
C LYS A 45 -5.49 11.64 -8.68
N LEU A 46 -5.01 10.56 -8.08
CA LEU A 46 -5.74 9.81 -7.06
C LEU A 46 -5.48 10.31 -5.63
N ASN A 47 -4.28 10.76 -5.36
CA ASN A 47 -3.81 11.09 -4.01
C ASN A 47 -4.08 9.94 -3.02
N ALA A 48 -3.72 8.72 -3.43
CA ALA A 48 -3.98 7.51 -2.67
C ALA A 48 -2.79 7.05 -1.83
N VAL A 49 -1.56 7.31 -2.30
CA VAL A 49 -0.30 6.91 -1.65
C VAL A 49 0.38 8.16 -1.10
N VAL A 50 0.68 8.15 0.20
CA VAL A 50 1.21 9.33 0.93
C VAL A 50 2.67 9.17 1.32
N LEU A 51 3.16 7.95 1.41
CA LEU A 51 4.54 7.63 1.76
C LEU A 51 5.05 6.51 0.86
N LEU A 52 6.23 6.69 0.29
CA LEU A 52 6.99 5.63 -0.37
C LEU A 52 8.33 5.46 0.36
N GLN A 53 8.68 4.22 0.66
CA GLN A 53 9.93 3.80 1.31
C GLN A 53 10.61 2.72 0.46
N GLU A 54 10.87 3.05 -0.81
CA GLU A 54 11.48 2.13 -1.77
C GLU A 54 12.78 1.50 -1.24
N ALA A 55 13.67 2.32 -0.68
CA ALA A 55 14.93 1.83 -0.14
C ALA A 55 14.75 0.75 0.95
N LYS A 56 13.71 0.90 1.79
CA LYS A 56 13.38 -0.08 2.83
C LYS A 56 12.79 -1.37 2.25
N ALA A 57 11.94 -1.24 1.23
CA ALA A 57 11.37 -2.38 0.52
C ALA A 57 12.48 -3.21 -0.16
N ARG A 58 13.38 -2.57 -0.91
CA ARG A 58 14.51 -3.25 -1.55
C ARG A 58 15.47 -3.87 -0.54
N ASP A 59 15.69 -3.21 0.59
CA ASP A 59 16.51 -3.76 1.66
C ASP A 59 15.88 -5.02 2.27
N ALA A 60 14.56 -5.04 2.46
CA ALA A 60 13.84 -6.24 2.91
C ALA A 60 13.99 -7.39 1.91
N ILE A 61 13.86 -7.14 0.60
CA ILE A 61 14.09 -8.14 -0.45
C ILE A 61 15.51 -8.70 -0.35
N ARG A 62 16.53 -7.83 -0.27
CA ARG A 62 17.93 -8.26 -0.19
C ARG A 62 18.26 -9.08 1.06
N ARG A 63 17.63 -8.77 2.19
CA ARG A 63 17.81 -9.53 3.44
C ARG A 63 17.13 -10.90 3.42
N GLY A 64 16.24 -11.12 2.46
CA GLY A 64 15.41 -12.30 2.34
C GLY A 64 14.04 -12.10 3.01
N LEU A 65 12.99 -12.26 2.21
CA LEU A 65 11.62 -12.16 2.68
C LEU A 65 11.23 -13.42 3.46
N PRO A 66 10.37 -13.31 4.47
CA PRO A 66 9.79 -14.47 5.15
C PRO A 66 9.12 -15.43 4.18
N GLU A 67 9.17 -16.72 4.51
CA GLU A 67 8.41 -17.74 3.79
C GLU A 67 6.93 -17.61 4.18
N GLY A 68 6.09 -17.23 3.23
CA GLY A 68 4.67 -16.99 3.47
C GLY A 68 3.87 -17.01 2.17
N PRO A 69 2.54 -17.03 2.28
CA PRO A 69 1.64 -17.21 1.13
C PRO A 69 1.68 -16.08 0.11
N PHE A 70 2.21 -14.91 0.48
CA PHE A 70 2.30 -13.72 -0.39
C PHE A 70 3.74 -13.25 -0.57
N ARG A 71 4.69 -14.18 -0.53
CA ARG A 71 6.12 -13.83 -0.66
C ARG A 71 6.40 -13.09 -1.96
N GLY A 72 6.98 -11.90 -1.82
CA GLY A 72 7.38 -11.04 -2.94
C GLY A 72 6.28 -10.10 -3.45
N VAL A 73 5.04 -10.21 -2.97
CA VAL A 73 3.92 -9.37 -3.42
C VAL A 73 4.04 -7.95 -2.85
N PRO A 74 3.99 -6.89 -3.67
CA PRO A 74 3.98 -5.50 -3.21
C PRO A 74 2.76 -5.19 -2.35
N PHE A 75 2.96 -4.45 -1.27
CA PHE A 75 1.92 -4.17 -0.29
C PHE A 75 2.03 -2.77 0.30
N LEU A 76 0.90 -2.12 0.56
CA LEU A 76 0.80 -0.82 1.17
C LEU A 76 0.06 -0.88 2.51
N LEU A 77 0.53 -0.11 3.49
CA LEU A 77 -0.13 0.04 4.78
C LEU A 77 -1.07 1.24 4.77
N LYS A 78 -2.21 1.15 5.41
CA LYS A 78 -3.03 2.34 5.69
C LYS A 78 -2.27 3.28 6.63
N ASP A 79 -2.39 4.59 6.43
CA ASP A 79 -1.78 5.59 7.32
C ASP A 79 -2.61 5.81 8.60
N LEU A 80 -3.07 4.71 9.19
CA LEU A 80 -3.75 4.64 10.48
C LEU A 80 -3.67 3.23 11.03
N GLY A 81 -3.16 3.10 12.26
CA GLY A 81 -2.86 1.81 12.86
C GLY A 81 -1.73 1.09 12.12
N CYS A 82 -1.48 -0.15 12.45
CA CYS A 82 -0.41 -0.95 11.83
C CYS A 82 0.95 -0.22 11.94
N GLU A 83 1.36 0.03 13.17
CA GLU A 83 2.63 0.70 13.50
C GLU A 83 3.80 -0.15 12.97
N ALA A 84 4.70 0.49 12.25
CA ALA A 84 5.85 -0.15 11.63
C ALA A 84 7.06 0.79 11.69
N VAL A 85 8.17 0.31 12.21
CA VAL A 85 9.40 1.10 12.46
C VAL A 85 9.89 1.83 11.21
N ASP A 86 9.91 1.14 10.06
CA ASP A 86 10.41 1.68 8.82
C ASP A 86 9.38 2.55 8.05
N PHE A 87 8.16 2.63 8.55
CA PHE A 87 7.05 3.30 7.87
C PHE A 87 6.37 4.30 8.82
N PRO A 88 6.90 5.52 8.96
CA PRO A 88 6.29 6.58 9.76
C PRO A 88 4.86 6.88 9.29
N SER A 89 4.05 7.45 10.17
CA SER A 89 2.65 7.70 9.92
C SER A 89 2.28 9.14 10.27
N HIS A 90 1.27 9.68 9.57
CA HIS A 90 0.64 10.95 9.90
C HIS A 90 -0.71 10.74 10.59
N ASN A 91 -1.30 9.54 10.49
CA ASN A 91 -2.67 9.25 10.93
C ASN A 91 -3.70 10.28 10.39
N GLY A 92 -3.45 10.81 9.20
CA GLY A 92 -4.25 11.87 8.58
C GLY A 92 -4.22 13.22 9.31
N SER A 93 -3.34 13.43 10.31
CA SER A 93 -3.30 14.62 11.16
C SER A 93 -1.98 15.36 11.07
N ARG A 94 -2.04 16.70 10.95
CA ARG A 94 -0.85 17.55 11.06
C ARG A 94 -0.20 17.53 12.44
N LEU A 95 -1.00 17.26 13.48
CA LEU A 95 -0.50 17.12 14.85
C LEU A 95 0.41 15.91 15.02
N LEU A 96 0.15 14.85 14.23
CA LEU A 96 0.86 13.57 14.29
C LEU A 96 1.80 13.38 13.09
N ALA A 97 2.04 14.44 12.30
CA ALA A 97 2.91 14.37 11.15
C ALA A 97 4.30 13.83 11.53
N ASN A 98 4.79 12.88 10.74
CA ASN A 98 6.08 12.23 10.95
C ASN A 98 6.17 11.42 12.26
N THR A 99 5.07 10.88 12.76
CA THR A 99 5.11 9.95 13.88
C THR A 99 5.92 8.72 13.53
N VAL A 100 7.00 8.49 14.28
CA VAL A 100 7.90 7.35 14.14
C VAL A 100 7.61 6.37 15.29
N TYR A 101 7.58 5.09 14.97
CA TYR A 101 7.31 4.03 15.94
C TYR A 101 8.60 3.35 16.39
N PRO A 102 8.78 3.10 17.70
CA PRO A 102 9.98 2.43 18.22
C PRO A 102 9.96 0.91 18.04
N VAL A 103 8.77 0.34 17.79
CA VAL A 103 8.55 -1.10 17.61
C VAL A 103 7.50 -1.36 16.54
N ASP A 104 7.59 -2.50 15.89
CA ASP A 104 6.54 -3.01 15.01
C ASP A 104 5.34 -3.48 15.86
N SER A 105 4.13 -3.20 15.40
CA SER A 105 2.93 -3.75 16.00
C SER A 105 2.75 -5.23 15.64
N ALA A 106 2.09 -5.99 16.49
CA ALA A 106 1.81 -7.41 16.25
C ALA A 106 1.04 -7.63 14.93
N ILE A 107 0.20 -6.68 14.51
CA ILE A 107 -0.49 -6.78 13.22
C ILE A 107 0.49 -6.62 12.05
N TYR A 108 1.43 -5.66 12.15
CA TYR A 108 2.43 -5.49 11.10
C TYR A 108 3.37 -6.70 11.02
N GLU A 109 3.80 -7.24 12.15
CA GLU A 109 4.60 -8.47 12.18
C GLU A 109 3.89 -9.63 11.45
N ARG A 110 2.58 -9.82 11.72
CA ARG A 110 1.78 -10.84 11.03
C ARG A 110 1.66 -10.59 9.52
N ILE A 111 1.49 -9.34 9.11
CA ILE A 111 1.47 -8.98 7.69
C ILE A 111 2.83 -9.26 7.06
N ARG A 112 3.92 -8.80 7.65
CA ARG A 112 5.29 -9.04 7.17
C ARG A 112 5.61 -10.54 7.05
N ASP A 113 5.17 -11.33 8.03
CA ASP A 113 5.40 -12.78 8.05
C ASP A 113 4.65 -13.53 6.93
N THR A 114 3.71 -12.88 6.23
CA THR A 114 3.13 -13.42 5.00
C THR A 114 4.08 -13.36 3.81
N GLY A 115 5.21 -12.66 3.94
CA GLY A 115 6.22 -12.52 2.90
C GLY A 115 6.01 -11.34 1.95
N VAL A 116 5.02 -10.46 2.20
CA VAL A 116 4.78 -9.27 1.36
C VAL A 116 5.94 -8.30 1.40
N VAL A 117 6.10 -7.55 0.32
CA VAL A 117 7.03 -6.43 0.21
C VAL A 117 6.31 -5.14 0.54
N THR A 118 6.35 -4.72 1.81
CA THR A 118 5.81 -3.42 2.19
C THR A 118 6.68 -2.31 1.65
N PHE A 119 6.10 -1.32 0.95
CA PHE A 119 6.87 -0.23 0.33
C PHE A 119 6.32 1.17 0.60
N GLY A 120 5.21 1.31 1.36
CA GLY A 120 4.67 2.63 1.65
C GLY A 120 3.37 2.61 2.44
N ARG A 121 2.75 3.80 2.51
CA ARG A 121 1.46 4.02 3.15
C ARG A 121 0.46 4.68 2.21
N THR A 122 -0.80 4.33 2.40
CA THR A 122 -1.96 4.92 1.73
C THR A 122 -2.62 5.96 2.64
N THR A 123 -3.34 6.91 2.06
CA THR A 123 -4.06 7.97 2.77
C THR A 123 -5.19 7.44 3.66
N SER A 124 -5.51 8.20 4.71
CA SER A 124 -6.69 8.03 5.57
C SER A 124 -7.20 9.40 6.04
N PRO A 125 -8.47 9.59 6.40
CA PRO A 125 -8.91 10.83 7.06
C PRO A 125 -8.31 10.97 8.44
N GLU A 126 -8.32 12.15 9.02
CA GLU A 126 -7.74 12.44 10.34
C GLU A 126 -8.31 11.52 11.41
N GLY A 127 -7.42 10.78 12.08
CA GLY A 127 -7.79 9.80 13.10
C GLY A 127 -8.71 8.67 12.61
N GLY A 128 -8.86 8.50 11.30
CA GLY A 128 -9.78 7.51 10.72
C GLY A 128 -11.26 7.88 10.87
N VAL A 129 -11.55 9.13 11.18
CA VAL A 129 -12.93 9.60 11.41
C VAL A 129 -13.53 10.12 10.10
N GLY A 130 -14.63 9.49 9.67
CA GLY A 130 -15.41 9.92 8.52
C GLY A 130 -15.44 8.92 7.35
N PRO A 131 -16.49 9.03 6.52
CA PRO A 131 -16.73 8.12 5.38
C PRO A 131 -16.02 8.57 4.10
N ALA A 132 -15.26 9.66 4.14
CA ALA A 132 -14.49 10.19 3.01
C ALA A 132 -13.03 10.30 3.39
N THR A 133 -12.15 9.91 2.48
CA THR A 133 -10.69 10.00 2.71
C THR A 133 -10.19 11.33 2.19
N GLU A 134 -10.08 12.27 3.11
CA GLU A 134 -9.49 13.59 2.87
C GLU A 134 -8.80 14.10 4.13
N SER A 135 -7.66 14.74 3.94
CA SER A 135 -6.94 15.37 5.03
C SER A 135 -6.01 16.45 4.48
N ALA A 136 -5.92 17.54 5.22
CA ALA A 136 -5.03 18.65 4.86
C ALA A 136 -3.54 18.27 4.87
N VAL A 137 -3.15 17.20 5.59
CA VAL A 137 -1.75 16.74 5.63
C VAL A 137 -1.29 16.12 4.31
N TYR A 138 -2.22 15.59 3.51
CA TYR A 138 -1.92 14.97 2.20
C TYR A 138 -2.17 15.89 1.02
N GLY A 139 -2.51 17.17 1.25
CA GLY A 139 -2.75 18.15 0.19
C GLY A 139 -4.14 18.10 -0.46
N GLY A 140 -5.03 17.22 -0.02
CA GLY A 140 -6.39 17.13 -0.53
C GLY A 140 -7.05 15.75 -0.39
N PRO A 141 -8.21 15.56 -1.04
CA PRO A 141 -8.95 14.32 -0.98
C PRO A 141 -8.32 13.21 -1.84
N THR A 142 -8.50 11.97 -1.40
CA THR A 142 -8.28 10.79 -2.22
C THR A 142 -9.45 10.58 -3.16
N ARG A 143 -9.16 10.41 -4.44
CA ARG A 143 -10.17 10.29 -5.49
C ARG A 143 -10.49 8.83 -5.81
N ASN A 144 -11.73 8.60 -6.23
CA ASN A 144 -12.17 7.31 -6.72
C ASN A 144 -11.57 7.06 -8.12
N PRO A 145 -10.83 5.97 -8.35
CA PRO A 145 -10.23 5.67 -9.66
C PRO A 145 -11.23 5.54 -10.80
N TRP A 146 -12.46 5.12 -10.50
CA TRP A 146 -13.54 4.96 -11.49
C TRP A 146 -14.21 6.28 -11.86
N ASN A 147 -14.15 7.28 -10.96
CA ASN A 147 -14.68 8.62 -11.20
C ASN A 147 -13.99 9.62 -10.29
N LEU A 148 -13.07 10.40 -10.84
CA LEU A 148 -12.23 11.35 -10.10
C LEU A 148 -13.02 12.49 -9.42
N ASP A 149 -14.30 12.70 -9.75
CA ASP A 149 -15.16 13.67 -9.10
C ASP A 149 -15.83 13.11 -7.82
N ARG A 150 -15.55 11.85 -7.50
CA ARG A 150 -16.12 11.15 -6.35
C ARG A 150 -15.05 10.85 -5.31
N THR A 151 -15.49 10.70 -4.06
CA THR A 151 -14.67 10.17 -2.97
C THR A 151 -14.33 8.70 -3.20
N SER A 152 -13.20 8.26 -2.69
CA SER A 152 -12.83 6.85 -2.64
C SER A 152 -13.49 6.09 -1.47
N GLY A 153 -14.38 6.77 -0.72
CA GLY A 153 -14.87 6.23 0.55
C GLY A 153 -13.89 6.46 1.70
N GLY A 154 -14.09 5.81 2.82
CA GLY A 154 -13.24 5.97 4.00
C GLY A 154 -13.69 5.14 5.20
N SER A 155 -12.78 5.02 6.16
CA SER A 155 -11.48 5.65 6.32
C SER A 155 -10.32 4.94 5.61
N SER A 156 -10.50 3.74 5.01
CA SER A 156 -9.46 3.04 4.23
C SER A 156 -9.50 3.40 2.73
N GLY A 157 -9.92 4.62 2.38
CA GLY A 157 -10.14 5.03 1.00
C GLY A 157 -8.85 5.08 0.16
N GLY A 158 -7.71 5.44 0.75
CA GLY A 158 -6.41 5.36 0.08
C GLY A 158 -6.05 3.93 -0.32
N SER A 159 -6.27 2.97 0.58
CA SER A 159 -6.03 1.54 0.31
C SER A 159 -6.98 1.02 -0.78
N GLY A 160 -8.28 1.36 -0.67
CA GLY A 160 -9.26 1.00 -1.69
C GLY A 160 -8.93 1.59 -3.07
N ALA A 161 -8.53 2.87 -3.12
CA ALA A 161 -8.13 3.53 -4.36
C ALA A 161 -6.86 2.92 -4.96
N ALA A 162 -5.85 2.60 -4.13
CA ALA A 162 -4.61 1.97 -4.60
C ALA A 162 -4.85 0.59 -5.21
N VAL A 163 -5.73 -0.23 -4.59
CA VAL A 163 -6.10 -1.54 -5.12
C VAL A 163 -6.93 -1.39 -6.40
N ALA A 164 -7.96 -0.54 -6.39
CA ALA A 164 -8.83 -0.33 -7.55
C ALA A 164 -8.11 0.27 -8.76
N ALA A 165 -7.02 1.01 -8.54
CA ALA A 165 -6.18 1.55 -9.61
C ALA A 165 -5.07 0.57 -10.07
N GLY A 166 -5.00 -0.63 -9.51
CA GLY A 166 -3.97 -1.62 -9.85
C GLY A 166 -2.57 -1.26 -9.38
N ILE A 167 -2.40 -0.35 -8.41
CA ILE A 167 -1.09 -0.05 -7.84
C ILE A 167 -0.56 -1.26 -7.07
N VAL A 168 -1.41 -1.90 -6.30
CA VAL A 168 -1.12 -3.14 -5.56
C VAL A 168 -2.32 -4.08 -5.63
N PRO A 169 -2.10 -5.41 -5.60
CA PRO A 169 -3.20 -6.37 -5.61
C PRO A 169 -3.94 -6.45 -4.27
N ALA A 170 -3.30 -6.01 -3.20
CA ALA A 170 -3.86 -5.97 -1.85
C ALA A 170 -3.20 -4.87 -1.01
N ALA A 171 -3.92 -4.32 -0.04
CA ALA A 171 -3.41 -3.31 0.88
C ALA A 171 -4.03 -3.47 2.27
N HIS A 172 -3.34 -2.98 3.31
CA HIS A 172 -3.88 -2.95 4.66
C HIS A 172 -5.05 -1.97 4.76
N GLY A 173 -6.14 -2.41 5.36
CA GLY A 173 -7.27 -1.59 5.76
C GLY A 173 -7.67 -1.90 7.19
N SER A 174 -8.39 -1.00 7.85
CA SER A 174 -8.94 -1.19 9.19
C SER A 174 -10.41 -0.79 9.21
N ASP A 175 -11.22 -1.46 10.01
CA ASP A 175 -12.66 -1.25 10.07
C ASP A 175 -13.18 -1.34 11.51
N GLY A 176 -13.53 -0.20 12.09
CA GLY A 176 -14.20 -0.14 13.40
C GLY A 176 -15.70 0.19 13.28
N GLY A 177 -16.11 0.85 12.19
CA GLY A 177 -17.49 1.30 11.98
C GLY A 177 -17.94 1.32 10.53
N GLY A 178 -17.19 0.65 9.62
CA GLY A 178 -17.49 0.64 8.18
C GLY A 178 -16.29 0.95 7.28
N SER A 179 -15.14 1.27 7.87
CA SER A 179 -14.00 1.87 7.17
C SER A 179 -13.32 1.03 6.08
N VAL A 180 -13.70 -0.20 5.84
CA VAL A 180 -13.32 -1.03 4.69
C VAL A 180 -14.50 -1.24 3.73
N ARG A 181 -15.72 -0.93 4.18
CA ARG A 181 -16.98 -1.25 3.49
C ARG A 181 -17.67 -0.02 2.88
N ILE A 182 -17.16 1.18 3.13
CA ILE A 182 -17.72 2.46 2.68
C ILE A 182 -16.99 2.95 1.43
#